data_3679ced42d4f56924bd1cebb09e9c886
#
_entry.id   3679ced42d4f56924bd1cebb09e9c886
#
_cell.length_a   1.000
_cell.length_b   1.000
_cell.length_c   1.000
_cell.angle_alpha   90.00
_cell.angle_beta   90.00
_cell.angle_gamma   90.00
#
_symmetry.space_group_name_H-M   'P 1'
#
loop_
_entity.id
_entity.type
_entity.pdbx_description
1 polymer ?
#
loop_
_entity_poly.entity_id
_entity_poly.type
_entity_poly.pdbx_seq_one_letter_code
_entity_poly.pdbx_strand_id
1 'polypeptide(L)'
;MAENLKNLGLKVGRLKTGTPARIVASSIDYSKMTKQEPEYPQPAFSYLNEDKVHPTQVPCYITKTNEKTHEIIRGGLDRSPLYSGVIHSVGPRYCPSIEDKIVRYPDRTSHQVFIEPEGLTSPLVYPNGISTSLPFDVQENFIHSIEGLENAIIARPGYAIEYDFYDPRELSVSMQSKKVPGLFLAGQINGTTGYEEAAAQGRCHRKRWRSIISYKGIEHIITHEKRRKQHKYPGIDGSDLNNPLICPKQCHNPV
;
A
#
# COMPACT_ATOMS: atom_id res chain seq x y z
N MET A 1 -17.27 -1.08 14.25
CA MET A 1 -16.92 0.30 13.80
C MET A 1 -17.60 0.62 12.46
N ALA A 2 -17.40 -0.17 11.40
CA ALA A 2 -17.97 0.08 10.06
C ALA A 2 -19.51 0.28 10.10
N GLU A 3 -20.23 -0.59 10.79
CA GLU A 3 -21.68 -0.50 10.95
C GLU A 3 -22.12 0.80 11.65
N ASN A 4 -21.41 1.21 12.71
CA ASN A 4 -21.72 2.45 13.41
C ASN A 4 -21.53 3.68 12.52
N LEU A 5 -20.46 3.71 11.70
CA LEU A 5 -20.25 4.79 10.73
C LEU A 5 -21.30 4.79 9.62
N LYS A 6 -21.73 3.62 9.17
CA LYS A 6 -22.82 3.46 8.20
C LYS A 6 -24.13 4.00 8.77
N ASN A 7 -24.43 3.71 10.04
CA ASN A 7 -25.63 4.20 10.73
C ASN A 7 -25.65 5.72 10.93
N LEU A 8 -24.47 6.39 10.84
CA LEU A 8 -24.38 7.86 10.79
C LEU A 8 -24.76 8.45 9.42
N GLY A 9 -25.19 7.62 8.48
CA GLY A 9 -25.63 8.03 7.15
C GLY A 9 -24.49 8.35 6.18
N LEU A 10 -23.26 7.96 6.48
CA LEU A 10 -22.12 8.12 5.55
C LEU A 10 -22.28 7.13 4.38
N LYS A 11 -21.99 7.60 3.17
CA LYS A 11 -22.04 6.76 1.97
C LYS A 11 -20.84 5.82 1.94
N VAL A 12 -21.14 4.54 2.02
CA VAL A 12 -20.13 3.45 2.01
C VAL A 12 -19.93 2.93 0.60
N GLY A 13 -18.68 2.78 0.19
CA GLY A 13 -18.26 1.97 -0.94
C GLY A 13 -17.43 0.79 -0.45
N ARG A 14 -17.16 -0.16 -1.35
CA ARG A 14 -16.37 -1.36 -1.03
C ARG A 14 -15.31 -1.59 -2.09
N LEU A 15 -14.08 -1.85 -1.64
CA LEU A 15 -12.94 -2.19 -2.49
C LEU A 15 -12.49 -3.61 -2.20
N LYS A 16 -11.89 -4.26 -3.20
CA LYS A 16 -11.33 -5.60 -3.11
C LYS A 16 -9.86 -5.60 -3.48
N THR A 17 -9.07 -6.43 -2.82
CA THR A 17 -7.69 -6.72 -3.18
C THR A 17 -7.36 -8.16 -2.84
N GLY A 18 -6.12 -8.59 -3.09
CA GLY A 18 -5.60 -9.88 -2.67
C GLY A 18 -4.29 -9.70 -1.91
N THR A 19 -3.89 -10.72 -1.20
CA THR A 19 -2.54 -10.85 -0.67
C THR A 19 -1.86 -12.05 -1.31
N PRO A 20 -0.53 -12.04 -1.58
CA PRO A 20 0.15 -13.21 -2.10
C PRO A 20 0.31 -14.27 -1.00
N ALA A 21 0.60 -15.48 -1.42
CA ALA A 21 1.03 -16.53 -0.50
C ALA A 21 2.29 -16.11 0.27
N ARG A 22 2.46 -16.62 1.48
CA ARG A 22 3.74 -16.52 2.21
C ARG A 22 4.52 -17.79 1.97
N ILE A 23 5.76 -17.65 1.56
CA ILE A 23 6.64 -18.75 1.18
C ILE A 23 7.77 -18.88 2.21
N VAL A 24 8.13 -20.12 2.53
CA VAL A 24 9.27 -20.40 3.41
C VAL A 24 10.56 -20.06 2.67
N ALA A 25 11.36 -19.13 3.20
CA ALA A 25 12.55 -18.60 2.55
C ALA A 25 13.57 -19.69 2.18
N SER A 26 13.74 -20.71 3.03
CA SER A 26 14.70 -21.81 2.79
C SER A 26 14.28 -22.78 1.69
N SER A 27 13.06 -22.69 1.17
CA SER A 27 12.55 -23.52 0.08
C SER A 27 12.73 -22.91 -1.32
N ILE A 28 13.32 -21.70 -1.39
CA ILE A 28 13.50 -20.93 -2.61
C ILE A 28 14.89 -21.13 -3.17
N ASP A 29 14.98 -21.34 -4.48
CA ASP A 29 16.26 -21.37 -5.20
C ASP A 29 16.63 -19.96 -5.69
N TYR A 30 17.28 -19.20 -4.83
CA TYR A 30 17.71 -17.83 -5.14
C TYR A 30 18.77 -17.76 -6.24
N SER A 31 19.46 -18.86 -6.57
CA SER A 31 20.47 -18.88 -7.62
C SER A 31 19.91 -18.65 -9.02
N LYS A 32 18.60 -18.90 -9.19
CA LYS A 32 17.84 -18.68 -10.43
C LYS A 32 17.23 -17.28 -10.54
N MET A 33 17.43 -16.43 -9.54
CA MET A 33 16.82 -15.10 -9.46
C MET A 33 17.85 -13.99 -9.59
N THR A 34 17.40 -12.83 -10.03
CA THR A 34 18.25 -11.63 -10.03
C THR A 34 18.26 -11.02 -8.65
N LYS A 35 19.42 -10.96 -8.01
CA LYS A 35 19.57 -10.28 -6.72
C LYS A 35 19.53 -8.78 -6.93
N GLN A 36 18.70 -8.09 -6.15
CA GLN A 36 18.63 -6.64 -6.08
C GLN A 36 19.23 -6.18 -4.74
N GLU A 37 20.43 -5.63 -4.82
CA GLU A 37 21.10 -5.05 -3.66
C GLU A 37 20.46 -3.72 -3.26
N PRO A 38 20.52 -3.35 -1.98
CA PRO A 38 20.19 -2.00 -1.53
C PRO A 38 21.09 -0.95 -2.21
N GLU A 39 20.58 0.27 -2.36
CA GLU A 39 21.37 1.38 -2.89
C GLU A 39 22.50 1.79 -1.94
N TYR A 40 23.66 2.15 -2.52
CA TYR A 40 24.79 2.67 -1.78
C TYR A 40 25.39 3.91 -2.49
N PRO A 41 25.61 5.03 -1.79
CA PRO A 41 25.26 5.29 -0.39
C PRO A 41 23.76 5.22 -0.14
N GLN A 42 23.36 4.79 1.05
CA GLN A 42 21.96 4.57 1.37
C GLN A 42 21.18 5.90 1.38
N PRO A 43 20.17 6.08 0.51
CA PRO A 43 19.45 7.33 0.42
C PRO A 43 18.55 7.54 1.64
N ALA A 44 18.42 8.79 2.08
CA ALA A 44 17.45 9.18 3.10
C ALA A 44 16.14 9.63 2.44
N PHE A 45 14.99 9.28 3.04
CA PHE A 45 13.69 9.78 2.61
C PHE A 45 13.47 11.27 2.90
N SER A 46 14.34 11.89 3.68
CA SER A 46 14.25 13.29 4.06
C SER A 46 15.64 13.91 4.08
N TYR A 47 15.79 15.04 3.45
CA TYR A 47 17.02 15.86 3.49
C TYR A 47 17.48 16.23 4.92
N LEU A 48 16.58 16.17 5.90
CA LEU A 48 16.89 16.42 7.31
C LEU A 48 17.53 15.19 8.01
N ASN A 49 17.65 14.09 7.32
CA ASN A 49 18.10 12.81 7.89
C ASN A 49 19.32 12.21 7.16
N GLU A 50 20.02 13.00 6.35
CA GLU A 50 21.18 12.53 5.57
C GLU A 50 22.29 11.92 6.44
N ASP A 51 22.47 12.45 7.65
CA ASP A 51 23.52 12.00 8.59
C ASP A 51 23.02 10.92 9.59
N LYS A 52 21.81 10.42 9.43
CA LYS A 52 21.27 9.43 10.39
C LYS A 52 21.66 8.01 10.04
N VAL A 53 21.84 7.21 11.10
CA VAL A 53 22.03 5.76 10.96
C VAL A 53 20.76 5.14 10.35
N HIS A 54 20.95 4.46 9.25
CA HIS A 54 19.90 3.70 8.59
C HIS A 54 19.74 2.29 9.22
N PRO A 55 18.57 1.69 9.17
CA PRO A 55 18.38 0.30 9.60
C PRO A 55 19.18 -0.66 8.71
N THR A 56 19.48 -1.83 9.23
CA THR A 56 20.10 -2.92 8.45
C THR A 56 19.29 -3.18 7.18
N GLN A 57 19.99 -3.17 6.04
CA GLN A 57 19.39 -3.47 4.75
C GLN A 57 19.61 -4.92 4.38
N VAL A 58 18.62 -5.50 3.71
CA VAL A 58 18.70 -6.85 3.15
C VAL A 58 18.31 -6.80 1.67
N PRO A 59 18.93 -7.62 0.82
CA PRO A 59 18.58 -7.65 -0.60
C PRO A 59 17.20 -8.26 -0.81
N CYS A 60 16.55 -7.85 -1.88
CA CYS A 60 15.42 -8.54 -2.47
C CYS A 60 15.88 -9.37 -3.67
N TYR A 61 15.02 -10.26 -4.15
CA TYR A 61 15.28 -11.04 -5.36
C TYR A 61 14.15 -10.85 -6.35
N ILE A 62 14.49 -10.88 -7.63
CA ILE A 62 13.55 -10.65 -8.71
C ILE A 62 13.45 -11.91 -9.55
N THR A 63 12.23 -12.36 -9.76
CA THR A 63 11.85 -13.37 -10.75
C THR A 63 10.65 -12.87 -11.54
N LYS A 64 10.05 -13.70 -12.37
CA LYS A 64 8.90 -13.34 -13.20
C LYS A 64 7.97 -14.52 -13.43
N THR A 65 6.71 -14.23 -13.66
CA THR A 65 5.76 -15.22 -14.20
C THR A 65 6.12 -15.56 -15.64
N ASN A 66 5.57 -16.64 -16.17
CA ASN A 66 5.76 -17.10 -17.55
C ASN A 66 4.42 -17.54 -18.15
N GLU A 67 4.42 -17.95 -19.40
CA GLU A 67 3.20 -18.38 -20.10
C GLU A 67 2.49 -19.53 -19.40
N LYS A 68 3.25 -20.54 -18.93
CA LYS A 68 2.70 -21.66 -18.16
C LYS A 68 2.01 -21.18 -16.88
N THR A 69 2.63 -20.22 -16.17
CA THR A 69 2.02 -19.58 -15.00
C THR A 69 0.69 -18.94 -15.37
N HIS A 70 0.65 -18.21 -16.50
CA HIS A 70 -0.56 -17.52 -16.96
C HIS A 70 -1.66 -18.50 -17.38
N GLU A 71 -1.31 -19.62 -18.02
CA GLU A 71 -2.27 -20.67 -18.40
C GLU A 71 -2.92 -21.30 -17.16
N ILE A 72 -2.13 -21.65 -16.15
CA ILE A 72 -2.63 -22.20 -14.88
C ILE A 72 -3.62 -21.22 -14.22
N ILE A 73 -3.25 -19.93 -14.17
CA ILE A 73 -4.10 -18.90 -13.57
C ILE A 73 -5.40 -18.71 -14.38
N ARG A 74 -5.32 -18.65 -15.71
CA ARG A 74 -6.52 -18.56 -16.58
C ARG A 74 -7.46 -19.74 -16.39
N GLY A 75 -6.92 -20.94 -16.24
CA GLY A 75 -7.69 -22.16 -15.98
C GLY A 75 -8.37 -22.22 -14.60
N GLY A 76 -7.97 -21.33 -13.67
CA GLY A 76 -8.56 -21.26 -12.33
C GLY A 76 -9.48 -20.05 -12.10
N LEU A 77 -9.68 -19.18 -13.10
CA LEU A 77 -10.43 -17.92 -12.92
C LEU A 77 -11.89 -18.13 -12.50
N ASP A 78 -12.55 -19.13 -13.02
CA ASP A 78 -13.93 -19.49 -12.68
C ASP A 78 -14.11 -19.88 -11.21
N ARG A 79 -13.02 -20.29 -10.55
CA ARG A 79 -12.96 -20.66 -9.14
C ARG A 79 -12.47 -19.53 -8.23
N SER A 80 -12.05 -18.40 -8.81
CA SER A 80 -11.59 -17.22 -8.04
C SER A 80 -12.80 -16.46 -7.47
N PRO A 81 -12.87 -16.17 -6.16
CA PRO A 81 -13.91 -15.33 -5.59
C PRO A 81 -14.03 -13.95 -6.24
N LEU A 82 -12.94 -13.43 -6.81
CA LEU A 82 -12.91 -12.15 -7.52
C LEU A 82 -13.59 -12.21 -8.90
N TYR A 83 -13.68 -13.40 -9.51
CA TYR A 83 -14.18 -13.59 -10.87
C TYR A 83 -15.46 -14.45 -10.93
N SER A 84 -15.72 -15.29 -9.92
CA SER A 84 -16.91 -16.13 -9.83
C SER A 84 -18.19 -15.39 -9.41
N GLY A 85 -18.11 -14.07 -9.16
CA GLY A 85 -19.25 -13.28 -8.71
C GLY A 85 -19.56 -13.38 -7.21
N VAL A 86 -18.70 -14.01 -6.43
CA VAL A 86 -18.80 -14.01 -4.94
C VAL A 86 -18.45 -12.64 -4.37
N ILE A 87 -17.45 -11.96 -4.95
CA ILE A 87 -17.01 -10.63 -4.58
C ILE A 87 -17.39 -9.66 -5.69
N HIS A 88 -18.24 -8.67 -5.36
CA HIS A 88 -18.75 -7.67 -6.32
C HIS A 88 -18.04 -6.32 -6.23
N SER A 89 -17.08 -6.15 -5.31
CA SER A 89 -16.36 -4.90 -5.11
C SER A 89 -15.36 -4.63 -6.23
N VAL A 90 -14.99 -3.35 -6.40
CA VAL A 90 -14.03 -2.89 -7.43
C VAL A 90 -12.61 -3.03 -6.90
N GLY A 91 -11.68 -3.47 -7.76
CA GLY A 91 -10.25 -3.50 -7.43
C GLY A 91 -9.66 -2.09 -7.31
N PRO A 92 -8.78 -1.83 -6.35
CA PRO A 92 -8.09 -0.55 -6.21
C PRO A 92 -7.07 -0.35 -7.34
N ARG A 93 -6.70 0.92 -7.59
CA ARG A 93 -5.81 1.30 -8.69
C ARG A 93 -4.40 0.70 -8.58
N TYR A 94 -3.83 0.69 -7.36
CA TYR A 94 -2.41 0.37 -7.16
C TYR A 94 -2.13 -1.04 -6.65
N CYS A 95 -3.15 -1.87 -6.48
CA CYS A 95 -2.97 -3.24 -5.98
C CYS A 95 -3.80 -4.25 -6.78
N PRO A 96 -3.54 -4.42 -8.10
CA PRO A 96 -4.21 -5.44 -8.88
C PRO A 96 -3.73 -6.83 -8.46
N SER A 97 -4.64 -7.79 -8.41
CA SER A 97 -4.27 -9.20 -8.27
C SER A 97 -3.55 -9.71 -9.53
N ILE A 98 -2.91 -10.88 -9.43
CA ILE A 98 -2.28 -11.49 -10.62
C ILE A 98 -3.33 -11.85 -11.65
N GLU A 99 -4.52 -12.27 -11.22
CA GLU A 99 -5.66 -12.51 -12.10
C GLU A 99 -6.04 -11.26 -12.89
N ASP A 100 -6.14 -10.10 -12.20
CA ASP A 100 -6.43 -8.81 -12.84
C ASP A 100 -5.38 -8.42 -13.87
N LYS A 101 -4.09 -8.67 -13.59
CA LYS A 101 -3.00 -8.38 -14.51
C LYS A 101 -3.10 -9.22 -15.78
N ILE A 102 -3.34 -10.52 -15.64
CA ILE A 102 -3.42 -11.47 -16.77
C ILE A 102 -4.65 -11.21 -17.63
N VAL A 103 -5.77 -10.85 -17.03
CA VAL A 103 -7.00 -10.52 -17.76
C VAL A 103 -6.91 -9.18 -18.47
N ARG A 104 -6.33 -8.14 -17.82
CA ARG A 104 -6.21 -6.80 -18.39
C ARG A 104 -5.10 -6.68 -19.44
N TYR A 105 -4.07 -7.50 -19.32
CA TYR A 105 -2.90 -7.47 -20.20
C TYR A 105 -2.64 -8.86 -20.82
N PRO A 106 -3.56 -9.37 -21.65
CA PRO A 106 -3.49 -10.75 -22.17
C PRO A 106 -2.26 -11.00 -23.06
N ASP A 107 -1.72 -9.95 -23.70
CA ASP A 107 -0.54 -10.02 -24.58
C ASP A 107 0.79 -10.04 -23.81
N ARG A 108 0.76 -9.79 -22.50
CA ARG A 108 1.95 -9.87 -21.66
C ARG A 108 2.28 -11.33 -21.36
N THR A 109 3.50 -11.74 -21.70
CA THR A 109 4.00 -13.11 -21.44
C THR A 109 4.61 -13.28 -20.05
N SER A 110 4.86 -12.17 -19.35
CA SER A 110 5.44 -12.18 -18.00
C SER A 110 5.06 -10.96 -17.17
N HIS A 111 5.00 -11.15 -15.85
CA HIS A 111 4.90 -10.10 -14.85
C HIS A 111 6.01 -10.29 -13.83
N GLN A 112 6.63 -9.18 -13.42
CA GLN A 112 7.70 -9.18 -12.44
C GLN A 112 7.19 -9.58 -11.05
N VAL A 113 8.01 -10.34 -10.33
CA VAL A 113 7.75 -10.80 -8.96
C VAL A 113 8.97 -10.44 -8.11
N PHE A 114 8.73 -9.70 -7.02
CA PHE A 114 9.76 -9.38 -6.04
C PHE A 114 9.64 -10.32 -4.85
N ILE A 115 10.71 -11.01 -4.53
CA ILE A 115 10.80 -11.87 -3.35
C ILE A 115 11.38 -11.04 -2.22
N GLU A 116 10.51 -10.59 -1.33
CA GLU A 116 10.82 -9.63 -0.26
C GLU A 116 10.78 -10.35 1.09
N PRO A 117 11.86 -10.28 1.91
CA PRO A 117 11.79 -10.80 3.29
C PRO A 117 10.73 -10.05 4.10
N GLU A 118 9.91 -10.76 4.87
CA GLU A 118 8.91 -10.12 5.76
C GLU A 118 9.55 -9.40 6.96
N GLY A 119 10.85 -9.58 7.17
CA GLY A 119 11.61 -8.93 8.24
C GLY A 119 13.00 -9.54 8.36
N LEU A 120 13.86 -8.93 9.17
CA LEU A 120 15.27 -9.33 9.32
C LEU A 120 15.44 -10.76 9.90
N THR A 121 14.46 -11.23 10.67
CA THR A 121 14.51 -12.53 11.35
C THR A 121 13.35 -13.45 10.95
N SER A 122 12.50 -13.02 10.03
CA SER A 122 11.37 -13.82 9.57
C SER A 122 11.87 -14.95 8.64
N PRO A 123 11.41 -16.20 8.83
CA PRO A 123 11.69 -17.28 7.91
C PRO A 123 10.82 -17.22 6.64
N LEU A 124 9.96 -16.21 6.52
CA LEU A 124 8.99 -16.06 5.44
C LEU A 124 9.35 -14.91 4.52
N VAL A 125 8.99 -15.10 3.25
CA VAL A 125 9.07 -14.08 2.22
C VAL A 125 7.70 -13.75 1.65
N TYR A 126 7.59 -12.53 1.17
CA TYR A 126 6.43 -11.96 0.50
C TYR A 126 6.71 -11.84 -1.00
N PRO A 127 6.12 -12.68 -1.86
CA PRO A 127 6.30 -12.59 -3.31
C PRO A 127 5.41 -11.48 -3.87
N ASN A 128 5.90 -10.25 -3.82
CA ASN A 128 5.18 -9.08 -4.28
C ASN A 128 4.96 -9.12 -5.80
N GLY A 129 3.74 -8.83 -6.22
CA GLY A 129 3.35 -8.82 -7.63
C GLY A 129 2.42 -9.98 -8.03
N ILE A 130 2.26 -11.00 -7.18
CA ILE A 130 1.38 -12.16 -7.42
C ILE A 130 0.30 -12.33 -6.35
N SER A 131 -0.23 -11.21 -5.84
CA SER A 131 -1.42 -11.25 -4.97
C SER A 131 -2.57 -11.97 -5.66
N THR A 132 -3.26 -12.86 -4.94
CA THR A 132 -4.26 -13.74 -5.54
C THR A 132 -5.36 -14.12 -4.57
N SER A 133 -6.50 -14.52 -5.11
CA SER A 133 -7.60 -15.17 -4.37
C SER A 133 -7.97 -16.55 -4.94
N LEU A 134 -7.16 -17.08 -5.83
CA LEU A 134 -7.36 -18.40 -6.42
C LEU A 134 -7.35 -19.50 -5.34
N PRO A 135 -8.00 -20.63 -5.56
CA PRO A 135 -7.93 -21.80 -4.68
C PRO A 135 -6.49 -22.29 -4.46
N PHE A 136 -6.25 -22.94 -3.33
CA PHE A 136 -4.90 -23.34 -2.91
C PHE A 136 -4.17 -24.20 -3.94
N ASP A 137 -4.85 -25.17 -4.52
CA ASP A 137 -4.29 -26.05 -5.56
C ASP A 137 -3.82 -25.28 -6.81
N VAL A 138 -4.55 -24.24 -7.20
CA VAL A 138 -4.16 -23.35 -8.30
C VAL A 138 -2.97 -22.49 -7.88
N GLN A 139 -2.97 -21.97 -6.65
CA GLN A 139 -1.84 -21.18 -6.12
C GLN A 139 -0.56 -22.00 -6.10
N GLU A 140 -0.61 -23.23 -5.60
CA GLU A 140 0.54 -24.12 -5.54
C GLU A 140 1.09 -24.40 -6.95
N ASN A 141 0.22 -24.75 -7.89
CA ASN A 141 0.62 -25.05 -9.26
C ASN A 141 1.23 -23.85 -9.98
N PHE A 142 0.65 -22.65 -9.88
CA PHE A 142 1.22 -21.50 -10.57
C PHE A 142 2.50 -21.00 -9.88
N ILE A 143 2.62 -21.06 -8.56
CA ILE A 143 3.84 -20.70 -7.83
C ILE A 143 4.97 -21.62 -8.25
N HIS A 144 4.75 -22.93 -8.29
CA HIS A 144 5.75 -23.93 -8.72
C HIS A 144 6.11 -23.83 -10.21
N SER A 145 5.36 -23.09 -11.02
CA SER A 145 5.70 -22.82 -12.41
C SER A 145 6.66 -21.63 -12.59
N ILE A 146 6.93 -20.88 -11.52
CA ILE A 146 7.81 -19.68 -11.53
C ILE A 146 9.23 -20.12 -11.25
N GLU A 147 10.18 -19.59 -12.04
CA GLU A 147 11.60 -19.87 -11.91
C GLU A 147 12.13 -19.53 -10.51
N GLY A 148 12.80 -20.51 -9.87
CA GLY A 148 13.31 -20.42 -8.50
C GLY A 148 12.26 -20.73 -7.41
N LEU A 149 11.00 -20.95 -7.78
CA LEU A 149 9.92 -21.32 -6.86
C LEU A 149 9.39 -22.74 -7.08
N GLU A 150 10.07 -23.56 -7.87
CA GLU A 150 9.60 -24.90 -8.26
C GLU A 150 9.36 -25.83 -7.06
N ASN A 151 10.11 -25.62 -5.97
CA ASN A 151 10.02 -26.41 -4.74
C ASN A 151 9.56 -25.54 -3.55
N ALA A 152 8.93 -24.40 -3.82
CA ALA A 152 8.53 -23.45 -2.79
C ALA A 152 7.50 -24.02 -1.84
N ILE A 153 7.73 -23.93 -0.54
CA ILE A 153 6.77 -24.35 0.50
C ILE A 153 5.89 -23.16 0.87
N ILE A 154 4.61 -23.29 0.62
CA ILE A 154 3.61 -22.28 0.97
C ILE A 154 3.26 -22.42 2.45
N ALA A 155 3.72 -21.50 3.27
CA ALA A 155 3.40 -21.44 4.70
C ALA A 155 2.00 -20.90 4.97
N ARG A 156 1.50 -20.01 4.10
CA ARG A 156 0.14 -19.45 4.15
C ARG A 156 -0.30 -19.13 2.73
N PRO A 157 -1.45 -19.62 2.27
CA PRO A 157 -1.99 -19.26 0.96
C PRO A 157 -2.36 -17.77 0.89
N GLY A 158 -2.36 -17.22 -0.32
CA GLY A 158 -2.97 -15.94 -0.62
C GLY A 158 -4.48 -15.99 -0.46
N TYR A 159 -5.09 -14.84 -0.19
CA TYR A 159 -6.54 -14.72 0.01
C TYR A 159 -7.06 -13.36 -0.44
N ALA A 160 -8.35 -13.30 -0.76
CA ALA A 160 -9.04 -12.06 -1.06
C ALA A 160 -9.26 -11.23 0.20
N ILE A 161 -9.19 -9.92 0.03
CA ILE A 161 -9.49 -8.93 1.06
C ILE A 161 -10.55 -7.98 0.50
N GLU A 162 -11.61 -7.78 1.25
CA GLU A 162 -12.57 -6.71 1.01
C GLU A 162 -12.55 -5.73 2.18
N TYR A 163 -12.72 -4.44 1.88
CA TYR A 163 -12.80 -3.42 2.90
C TYR A 163 -13.72 -2.29 2.51
N ASP A 164 -14.38 -1.71 3.52
CA ASP A 164 -15.25 -0.56 3.36
C ASP A 164 -14.45 0.73 3.30
N PHE A 165 -14.90 1.67 2.46
CA PHE A 165 -14.43 3.04 2.46
C PHE A 165 -15.62 3.99 2.41
N TYR A 166 -15.40 5.24 2.83
CA TYR A 166 -16.42 6.28 2.81
C TYR A 166 -16.13 7.26 1.68
N ASP A 167 -17.20 7.68 0.98
CA ASP A 167 -17.08 8.53 -0.20
C ASP A 167 -16.37 9.85 0.17
N PRO A 168 -15.16 10.13 -0.37
CA PRO A 168 -14.39 11.34 -0.04
C PRO A 168 -15.11 12.62 -0.45
N ARG A 169 -16.09 12.57 -1.34
CA ARG A 169 -16.92 13.71 -1.72
C ARG A 169 -17.83 14.17 -0.59
N GLU A 170 -18.07 13.34 0.41
CA GLU A 170 -18.80 13.70 1.64
C GLU A 170 -17.91 14.38 2.69
N LEU A 171 -16.63 14.59 2.39
CA LEU A 171 -15.71 15.34 3.24
C LEU A 171 -15.52 16.77 2.71
N SER A 172 -15.27 17.67 3.63
CA SER A 172 -14.80 19.02 3.34
C SER A 172 -13.29 18.99 2.99
N VAL A 173 -12.75 20.10 2.47
CA VAL A 173 -11.28 20.25 2.27
C VAL A 173 -10.46 20.04 3.55
N SER A 174 -11.10 20.12 4.72
CA SER A 174 -10.45 19.83 6.01
C SER A 174 -10.47 18.36 6.41
N MET A 175 -10.97 17.48 5.55
CA MET A 175 -11.23 16.07 5.85
C MET A 175 -12.31 15.83 6.90
N GLN A 176 -13.08 16.86 7.26
CA GLN A 176 -14.23 16.73 8.15
C GLN A 176 -15.45 16.24 7.37
N SER A 177 -16.18 15.31 7.94
CA SER A 177 -17.48 14.89 7.40
C SER A 177 -18.44 16.08 7.28
N LYS A 178 -19.10 16.22 6.14
CA LYS A 178 -20.18 17.21 5.93
C LYS A 178 -21.44 16.86 6.70
N LYS A 179 -21.63 15.58 7.03
CA LYS A 179 -22.83 15.07 7.73
C LYS A 179 -22.66 15.02 9.25
N VAL A 180 -21.45 14.72 9.71
CA VAL A 180 -21.16 14.51 11.14
C VAL A 180 -20.12 15.52 11.59
N PRO A 181 -20.52 16.62 12.22
CA PRO A 181 -19.59 17.62 12.74
C PRO A 181 -18.61 17.02 13.74
N GLY A 182 -17.32 17.35 13.60
CA GLY A 182 -16.26 16.86 14.47
C GLY A 182 -15.69 15.49 14.05
N LEU A 183 -16.29 14.78 13.10
CA LEU A 183 -15.76 13.55 12.55
C LEU A 183 -14.83 13.85 11.38
N PHE A 184 -13.58 13.40 11.48
CA PHE A 184 -12.55 13.54 10.45
C PHE A 184 -12.12 12.16 9.99
N LEU A 185 -11.96 11.97 8.69
CA LEU A 185 -11.53 10.71 8.09
C LEU A 185 -10.28 10.98 7.25
N ALA A 186 -9.26 10.12 7.37
CA ALA A 186 -8.01 10.24 6.62
C ALA A 186 -7.41 8.87 6.31
N GLY A 187 -6.86 8.72 5.11
CA GLY A 187 -6.21 7.50 4.65
C GLY A 187 -7.17 6.53 3.97
N GLN A 188 -6.91 5.24 4.09
CA GLN A 188 -7.63 4.16 3.39
C GLN A 188 -9.16 4.21 3.61
N ILE A 189 -9.60 4.68 4.76
CA ILE A 189 -11.02 4.88 5.08
C ILE A 189 -11.75 5.83 4.12
N ASN A 190 -11.02 6.69 3.39
CA ASN A 190 -11.53 7.58 2.36
C ASN A 190 -11.35 7.05 0.93
N GLY A 191 -10.95 5.79 0.78
CA GLY A 191 -10.70 5.18 -0.51
C GLY A 191 -9.34 5.53 -1.13
N THR A 192 -8.38 6.09 -0.36
CA THR A 192 -6.98 6.17 -0.82
C THR A 192 -6.41 4.76 -0.96
N THR A 193 -5.64 4.53 -2.00
CA THR A 193 -5.06 3.22 -2.32
C THR A 193 -3.54 3.22 -2.36
N GLY A 194 -2.90 4.41 -2.22
CA GLY A 194 -1.46 4.60 -2.08
C GLY A 194 -1.09 5.03 -0.66
N TYR A 195 0.12 4.69 -0.23
CA TYR A 195 0.64 5.03 1.10
C TYR A 195 0.87 6.53 1.25
N GLU A 196 1.31 7.18 0.18
CA GLU A 196 1.67 8.59 0.15
C GLU A 196 0.44 9.48 0.34
N GLU A 197 -0.66 9.19 -0.38
CA GLU A 197 -1.90 9.95 -0.22
C GLU A 197 -2.51 9.75 1.17
N ALA A 198 -2.46 8.52 1.69
CA ALA A 198 -2.95 8.22 3.03
C ALA A 198 -2.17 8.99 4.09
N ALA A 199 -0.84 9.01 3.99
CA ALA A 199 0.04 9.76 4.88
C ALA A 199 -0.19 11.27 4.77
N ALA A 200 -0.34 11.79 3.54
CA ALA A 200 -0.62 13.21 3.29
C ALA A 200 -1.94 13.64 3.92
N GLN A 201 -3.01 12.84 3.77
CA GLN A 201 -4.29 13.11 4.41
C GLN A 201 -4.17 13.11 5.94
N GLY A 202 -3.48 12.13 6.52
CA GLY A 202 -3.22 12.07 7.95
C GLY A 202 -2.47 13.30 8.48
N ARG A 203 -1.47 13.80 7.72
CA ARG A 203 -0.72 15.01 8.08
C ARG A 203 -1.58 16.27 7.99
N CYS A 204 -2.40 16.41 6.95
CA CYS A 204 -3.33 17.53 6.79
C CYS A 204 -4.35 17.57 7.92
N HIS A 205 -4.91 16.43 8.27
CA HIS A 205 -5.82 16.28 9.39
C HIS A 205 -5.17 16.74 10.71
N ARG A 206 -3.97 16.27 11.04
CA ARG A 206 -3.26 16.62 12.28
C ARG A 206 -2.99 18.12 12.41
N LYS A 207 -2.62 18.81 11.32
CA LYS A 207 -2.40 20.27 11.32
C LYS A 207 -3.69 21.04 11.64
N ARG A 208 -4.80 20.60 11.03
CA ARG A 208 -6.09 21.28 11.18
C ARG A 208 -6.78 20.99 12.51
N TRP A 209 -6.63 19.78 13.02
CA TRP A 209 -7.13 19.44 14.35
C TRP A 209 -6.45 20.30 15.44
N ARG A 210 -5.15 20.53 15.32
CA ARG A 210 -4.42 21.45 16.19
C ARG A 210 -4.93 22.89 16.10
N SER A 211 -5.30 23.37 14.92
CA SER A 211 -5.86 24.72 14.76
C SER A 211 -7.28 24.84 15.33
N ILE A 212 -8.10 23.79 15.21
CA ILE A 212 -9.47 23.78 15.77
C ILE A 212 -9.44 23.73 17.29
N ILE A 213 -8.53 22.96 17.88
CA ILE A 213 -8.34 22.90 19.33
C ILE A 213 -7.77 24.22 19.85
N SER A 214 -6.86 24.86 19.09
CA SER A 214 -6.31 26.17 19.43
C SER A 214 -7.39 27.27 19.48
N TYR A 215 -8.38 27.21 18.58
CA TYR A 215 -9.46 28.20 18.53
C TYR A 215 -10.49 28.09 19.67
N LYS A 216 -10.50 26.97 20.40
CA LYS A 216 -11.46 26.71 21.50
C LYS A 216 -10.84 26.73 22.91
N GLY A 217 -9.71 27.38 23.12
CA GLY A 217 -9.22 27.65 24.47
C GLY A 217 -7.95 26.94 24.91
N ILE A 218 -7.14 26.40 23.97
CA ILE A 218 -5.83 25.80 24.28
C ILE A 218 -4.68 26.71 23.78
N GLU A 219 -4.86 28.01 23.84
CA GLU A 219 -3.78 28.97 23.51
C GLU A 219 -2.52 28.80 24.39
N HIS A 220 -2.65 28.25 25.58
CA HIS A 220 -1.52 28.13 26.52
C HIS A 220 -0.51 27.05 26.18
N ILE A 221 -0.88 25.99 25.46
CA ILE A 221 0.03 24.85 25.17
C ILE A 221 0.85 25.11 23.90
N ILE A 222 0.27 25.82 22.93
CA ILE A 222 0.91 26.05 21.62
C ILE A 222 1.99 27.15 21.67
N THR A 223 1.84 28.14 22.53
CA THR A 223 2.85 29.17 22.72
C THR A 223 4.16 28.63 23.29
N HIS A 224 4.11 27.58 24.11
CA HIS A 224 5.32 26.92 24.63
C HIS A 224 6.07 26.08 23.58
N GLU A 225 5.37 25.43 22.66
CA GLU A 225 5.99 24.63 21.59
C GLU A 225 6.54 25.51 20.44
N LYS A 226 5.87 26.64 20.12
CA LYS A 226 6.39 27.62 19.15
C LYS A 226 7.68 28.28 19.65
N ARG A 227 7.77 28.61 20.92
CA ARG A 227 9.02 29.19 21.51
C ARG A 227 10.17 28.15 21.51
N ARG A 228 9.91 26.88 21.72
CA ARG A 228 10.94 25.81 21.62
C ARG A 228 11.46 25.59 20.21
N LYS A 229 10.62 25.77 19.17
CA LYS A 229 11.03 25.58 17.77
C LYS A 229 11.77 26.79 17.18
N GLN A 230 11.43 28.01 17.60
CA GLN A 230 12.16 29.23 17.18
C GLN A 230 13.60 29.24 17.69
N HIS A 231 13.88 28.62 18.84
CA HIS A 231 15.26 28.51 19.35
C HIS A 231 16.09 27.41 18.71
N LYS A 232 15.48 26.47 17.97
CA LYS A 232 16.18 25.34 17.36
C LYS A 232 16.48 25.50 15.86
N TYR A 233 15.77 26.39 15.16
CA TYR A 233 15.93 26.63 13.72
C TYR A 233 15.70 28.10 13.37
N PRO A 234 16.71 28.95 13.50
CA PRO A 234 16.63 30.33 13.00
C PRO A 234 16.73 30.29 11.47
N GLY A 235 15.65 30.57 10.75
CA GLY A 235 15.68 30.77 9.30
C GLY A 235 14.55 30.15 8.49
N ILE A 236 13.55 29.53 9.09
CA ILE A 236 12.36 29.07 8.35
C ILE A 236 11.17 29.96 8.74
N ASP A 237 10.95 30.96 7.91
CA ASP A 237 9.74 31.77 7.95
C ASP A 237 8.52 30.90 7.56
N GLY A 238 7.46 31.00 8.35
CA GLY A 238 6.23 30.24 8.15
C GLY A 238 5.38 30.66 6.94
N SER A 239 5.85 31.61 6.11
CA SER A 239 5.16 32.11 4.93
C SER A 239 5.16 31.13 3.74
N ASP A 240 6.18 30.27 3.64
CA ASP A 240 6.32 29.31 2.54
C ASP A 240 5.37 28.09 2.62
N LEU A 241 4.60 27.97 3.69
CA LEU A 241 3.70 26.83 3.90
C LEU A 241 2.28 27.04 3.36
N ASN A 242 2.01 28.18 2.75
CA ASN A 242 0.71 28.52 2.14
C ASN A 242 0.66 28.35 0.63
N ASN A 243 1.70 27.79 0.00
CA ASN A 243 1.69 27.54 -1.45
C ASN A 243 1.01 26.20 -1.75
N PRO A 244 -0.15 26.19 -2.43
CA PRO A 244 -0.88 24.95 -2.77
C PRO A 244 -0.24 24.15 -3.93
N LEU A 245 0.93 24.51 -4.41
CA LEU A 245 1.52 24.04 -5.67
C LEU A 245 2.80 23.19 -5.54
N ILE A 246 3.08 22.60 -4.39
CA ILE A 246 4.14 21.59 -4.33
C ILE A 246 3.50 20.19 -4.34
N CYS A 247 2.92 19.84 -5.45
CA CYS A 247 2.78 18.47 -5.90
C CYS A 247 3.90 18.25 -6.93
N PRO A 248 4.88 17.37 -6.72
CA PRO A 248 5.86 17.07 -7.76
C PRO A 248 5.11 16.40 -8.92
N LYS A 249 5.00 17.14 -10.03
CA LYS A 249 4.74 16.52 -11.33
C LYS A 249 5.97 15.71 -11.69
N GLN A 250 5.95 14.43 -11.40
CA GLN A 250 6.77 13.43 -12.09
C GLN A 250 6.47 12.03 -11.54
N CYS A 251 5.43 11.43 -12.04
CA CYS A 251 5.31 9.99 -12.22
C CYS A 251 4.42 9.77 -13.43
N HIS A 252 4.86 10.29 -14.56
CA HIS A 252 4.44 9.81 -15.87
C HIS A 252 5.63 9.06 -16.45
N ASN A 253 5.62 7.74 -16.33
CA ASN A 253 6.22 6.88 -17.32
C ASN A 253 5.11 6.01 -17.90
N PRO A 254 4.85 6.15 -19.21
CA PRO A 254 3.99 5.21 -19.92
C PRO A 254 4.83 3.97 -20.22
N VAL A 255 4.36 2.81 -19.86
CA VAL A 255 4.33 1.56 -20.66
C VAL A 255 3.58 0.50 -19.86
#